data_a0c42c83562b3f7138a812d9aab240ec
#
_entry.id   a0c42c83562b3f7138a812d9aab240ec
#
_cell.length_a   1.000
_cell.length_b   1.000
_cell.length_c   1.000
_cell.angle_alpha   90.00
_cell.angle_beta   90.00
_cell.angle_gamma   90.00
#
_symmetry.space_group_name_H-M   'P 1'
#
loop_
_entity.id
_entity.type
_entity.pdbx_description
1 polymer ?
#
loop_
_entity_poly.entity_id
_entity_poly.type
_entity_poly.pdbx_seq_one_letter_code
_entity_poly.pdbx_strand_id
1 'polypeptide(L)'
;MACLELLKQISQRLATQRFMVFHQPHIVSILENFAEANILLGKPMPAQAVHQFFDQHAEWSNANIQWLIDTKQRLQQYLEIAQLYALSLHVNIEIDVGLHRGGVQSAAQMVEILKLIQQYPQYLKLSGLMGYDAHVTKIPAIIKKPELAYQSSQQTYADYQKLIKQQFPSLWSDALCFNGGGSPTFSFHTTESVCNDLSFGSMLLKPSDFDSDFLKALQPALWIASPVLKVLPFTQLPSMSLLDKLPHKYKALFIYGGYWLANYVYPKQAHPHALYGRSSNQELVNVPKDCDIQVDDFVFLRPTQSEAIIPQFSKLKLYRAHAFETWQSFRE
;
A
#
# COMPACT_ATOMS: atom_id res chain seq x y z
N MET A 1 -4.84 3.42 -2.82
CA MET A 1 -5.49 4.13 -1.70
C MET A 1 -6.99 3.92 -1.79
N ALA A 2 -7.65 3.69 -0.66
CA ALA A 2 -9.06 3.33 -0.63
C ALA A 2 -10.01 4.56 -0.62
N CYS A 3 -9.76 5.56 -1.47
CA CYS A 3 -10.59 6.76 -1.62
C CYS A 3 -10.38 7.38 -3.00
N LEU A 4 -11.45 7.45 -3.79
CA LEU A 4 -11.40 7.91 -5.19
C LEU A 4 -11.03 9.39 -5.29
N GLU A 5 -11.63 10.24 -4.46
CA GLU A 5 -11.37 11.68 -4.47
C GLU A 5 -9.91 11.99 -4.11
N LEU A 6 -9.34 11.24 -3.14
CA LEU A 6 -7.93 11.32 -2.82
C LEU A 6 -7.06 10.89 -4.01
N LEU A 7 -7.43 9.79 -4.68
CA LEU A 7 -6.72 9.31 -5.86
C LEU A 7 -6.77 10.34 -6.99
N LYS A 8 -7.92 10.98 -7.23
CA LYS A 8 -8.07 12.07 -8.22
C LYS A 8 -7.16 13.26 -7.91
N GLN A 9 -7.09 13.69 -6.64
CA GLN A 9 -6.20 14.79 -6.22
C GLN A 9 -4.72 14.44 -6.43
N ILE A 10 -4.32 13.21 -6.14
CA ILE A 10 -2.94 12.75 -6.34
C ILE A 10 -2.61 12.64 -7.82
N SER A 11 -3.47 12.00 -8.61
CA SER A 11 -3.32 11.87 -10.06
C SER A 11 -3.15 13.23 -10.72
N GLN A 12 -3.98 14.20 -10.37
CA GLN A 12 -3.91 15.56 -10.89
C GLN A 12 -2.60 16.26 -10.50
N ARG A 13 -2.17 16.14 -9.24
CA ARG A 13 -0.93 16.80 -8.75
C ARG A 13 0.34 16.19 -9.32
N LEU A 14 0.34 14.88 -9.55
CA LEU A 14 1.47 14.16 -10.13
C LEU A 14 1.39 14.08 -11.66
N ALA A 15 0.33 14.63 -12.27
CA ALA A 15 0.07 14.59 -13.72
C ALA A 15 0.20 13.16 -14.28
N THR A 16 -0.42 12.16 -13.60
CA THR A 16 -0.32 10.75 -13.98
C THR A 16 -1.66 10.04 -13.89
N GLN A 17 -1.92 9.11 -14.81
CA GLN A 17 -3.00 8.13 -14.77
C GLN A 17 -2.45 6.69 -14.69
N ARG A 18 -1.25 6.52 -14.14
CA ARG A 18 -0.67 5.21 -13.84
C ARG A 18 -0.99 4.83 -12.40
N PHE A 19 -1.61 3.67 -12.22
CA PHE A 19 -2.09 3.20 -10.92
C PHE A 19 -1.60 1.80 -10.62
N MET A 20 -1.07 1.58 -9.42
CA MET A 20 -0.86 0.23 -8.91
C MET A 20 -2.06 -0.17 -8.05
N VAL A 21 -2.63 -1.34 -8.35
CA VAL A 21 -3.84 -1.87 -7.72
C VAL A 21 -3.56 -3.23 -7.09
N PHE A 22 -4.07 -3.44 -5.88
CA PHE A 22 -3.86 -4.68 -5.12
C PHE A 22 -5.12 -5.54 -4.98
N HIS A 23 -6.30 -4.98 -5.33
CA HIS A 23 -7.60 -5.63 -5.17
C HIS A 23 -8.41 -5.46 -6.45
N GLN A 24 -8.90 -6.58 -6.97
CA GLN A 24 -9.62 -6.60 -8.26
C GLN A 24 -10.83 -5.65 -8.31
N PRO A 25 -11.68 -5.49 -7.27
CA PRO A 25 -12.80 -4.55 -7.32
C PRO A 25 -12.41 -3.08 -7.58
N HIS A 26 -11.18 -2.70 -7.23
CA HIS A 26 -10.69 -1.34 -7.46
C HIS A 26 -10.38 -1.05 -8.95
N ILE A 27 -10.20 -2.08 -9.78
CA ILE A 27 -9.94 -1.93 -11.22
C ILE A 27 -11.11 -1.19 -11.88
N VAL A 28 -12.33 -1.68 -11.68
CA VAL A 28 -13.55 -1.09 -12.25
C VAL A 28 -13.70 0.36 -11.82
N SER A 29 -13.58 0.63 -10.51
CA SER A 29 -13.68 2.00 -10.00
C SER A 29 -12.67 2.98 -10.60
N ILE A 30 -11.47 2.49 -10.95
CA ILE A 30 -10.46 3.32 -11.63
C ILE A 30 -10.83 3.51 -13.08
N LEU A 31 -11.20 2.46 -13.81
CA LEU A 31 -11.54 2.54 -15.24
C LEU A 31 -12.75 3.44 -15.51
N GLU A 32 -13.74 3.43 -14.63
CA GLU A 32 -14.92 4.32 -14.71
C GLU A 32 -14.57 5.80 -14.49
N ASN A 33 -13.47 6.11 -13.82
CA ASN A 33 -13.15 7.47 -13.39
C ASN A 33 -11.91 8.08 -14.07
N PHE A 34 -11.13 7.28 -14.80
CA PHE A 34 -9.90 7.72 -15.47
C PHE A 34 -9.84 7.13 -16.87
N ALA A 35 -10.11 7.93 -17.87
CA ALA A 35 -10.21 7.50 -19.27
C ALA A 35 -8.92 6.89 -19.83
N GLU A 36 -7.76 7.42 -19.39
CA GLU A 36 -6.43 6.98 -19.82
C GLU A 36 -5.71 6.13 -18.77
N ALA A 37 -6.48 5.43 -17.92
CA ALA A 37 -5.91 4.63 -16.84
C ALA A 37 -4.97 3.55 -17.38
N ASN A 38 -3.75 3.52 -16.84
CA ASN A 38 -2.79 2.44 -17.01
C ASN A 38 -2.63 1.76 -15.64
N ILE A 39 -3.12 0.53 -15.54
CA ILE A 39 -3.19 -0.20 -14.27
C ILE A 39 -2.13 -1.29 -14.24
N LEU A 40 -1.27 -1.28 -13.22
CA LEU A 40 -0.39 -2.39 -12.88
C LEU A 40 -0.94 -3.10 -11.64
N LEU A 41 -1.14 -4.41 -11.70
CA LEU A 41 -1.49 -5.21 -10.52
C LEU A 41 -0.25 -5.37 -9.64
N GLY A 42 -0.34 -4.98 -8.38
CA GLY A 42 0.78 -5.04 -7.43
C GLY A 42 0.97 -6.41 -6.77
N LYS A 43 0.16 -7.40 -7.14
CA LYS A 43 0.27 -8.82 -6.78
C LYS A 43 -0.43 -9.69 -7.83
N PRO A 44 -0.01 -10.94 -8.03
CA PRO A 44 -0.74 -11.88 -8.87
C PRO A 44 -2.17 -12.08 -8.36
N MET A 45 -3.16 -11.95 -9.25
CA MET A 45 -4.57 -12.20 -8.91
C MET A 45 -4.88 -13.69 -9.00
N PRO A 46 -5.77 -14.24 -8.16
CA PRO A 46 -6.33 -15.57 -8.36
C PRO A 46 -6.93 -15.68 -9.77
N ALA A 47 -6.69 -16.81 -10.47
CA ALA A 47 -7.22 -17.01 -11.82
C ALA A 47 -8.75 -16.87 -11.87
N GLN A 48 -9.45 -17.33 -10.83
CA GLN A 48 -10.89 -17.18 -10.70
C GLN A 48 -11.32 -15.70 -10.69
N ALA A 49 -10.57 -14.81 -10.01
CA ALA A 49 -10.90 -13.38 -9.97
C ALA A 49 -10.69 -12.71 -11.34
N VAL A 50 -9.65 -13.14 -12.09
CA VAL A 50 -9.42 -12.66 -13.46
C VAL A 50 -10.53 -13.14 -14.40
N HIS A 51 -10.94 -14.42 -14.29
CA HIS A 51 -12.06 -14.96 -15.03
C HIS A 51 -13.35 -14.17 -14.76
N GLN A 52 -13.70 -13.98 -13.48
CA GLN A 52 -14.89 -13.20 -13.07
C GLN A 52 -14.85 -11.76 -13.59
N PHE A 53 -13.67 -11.14 -13.60
CA PHE A 53 -13.53 -9.77 -14.11
C PHE A 53 -13.95 -9.70 -15.57
N PHE A 54 -13.46 -10.58 -16.45
CA PHE A 54 -13.80 -10.56 -17.87
C PHE A 54 -15.21 -11.08 -18.16
N ASP A 55 -15.72 -11.98 -17.33
CA ASP A 55 -17.10 -12.46 -17.42
C ASP A 55 -18.13 -11.35 -17.13
N GLN A 56 -17.83 -10.49 -16.15
CA GLN A 56 -18.72 -9.44 -15.69
C GLN A 56 -18.50 -8.07 -16.39
N HIS A 57 -17.33 -7.88 -16.98
CA HIS A 57 -16.87 -6.58 -17.50
C HIS A 57 -16.22 -6.71 -18.87
N ALA A 58 -16.97 -7.28 -19.84
CA ALA A 58 -16.51 -7.44 -21.23
C ALA A 58 -16.12 -6.11 -21.89
N GLU A 59 -16.72 -5.01 -21.46
CA GLU A 59 -16.42 -3.64 -21.92
C GLU A 59 -14.98 -3.22 -21.64
N TRP A 60 -14.33 -3.81 -20.63
CA TRP A 60 -12.94 -3.55 -20.25
C TRP A 60 -11.92 -4.53 -20.84
N SER A 61 -12.33 -5.36 -21.82
CA SER A 61 -11.46 -6.34 -22.49
C SER A 61 -10.20 -5.75 -23.12
N ASN A 62 -10.26 -4.47 -23.54
CA ASN A 62 -9.15 -3.73 -24.13
C ASN A 62 -8.53 -2.71 -23.17
N ALA A 63 -8.90 -2.71 -21.90
CA ALA A 63 -8.35 -1.78 -20.93
C ALA A 63 -6.84 -2.02 -20.72
N ASN A 64 -6.11 -0.94 -20.46
CA ASN A 64 -4.67 -1.01 -20.24
C ASN A 64 -4.36 -1.52 -18.82
N ILE A 65 -4.51 -2.84 -18.64
CA ILE A 65 -4.25 -3.54 -17.38
C ILE A 65 -3.05 -4.47 -17.56
N GLN A 66 -2.02 -4.27 -16.77
CA GLN A 66 -0.85 -5.13 -16.69
C GLN A 66 -1.08 -6.17 -15.58
N TRP A 67 -1.39 -7.40 -15.99
CA TRP A 67 -1.64 -8.53 -15.10
C TRP A 67 -0.33 -9.07 -14.57
N LEU A 68 -0.09 -8.98 -13.26
CA LEU A 68 1.14 -9.46 -12.66
C LEU A 68 1.16 -10.99 -12.59
N ILE A 69 2.30 -11.56 -12.96
CA ILE A 69 2.61 -12.99 -12.80
C ILE A 69 3.97 -13.14 -12.12
N ASP A 70 4.13 -14.21 -11.38
CA ASP A 70 5.36 -14.56 -10.65
C ASP A 70 5.87 -15.96 -11.00
N THR A 71 5.04 -16.74 -11.68
CA THR A 71 5.33 -18.15 -12.03
C THR A 71 4.80 -18.50 -13.42
N LYS A 72 5.42 -19.50 -14.04
CA LYS A 72 4.93 -20.09 -15.29
C LYS A 72 3.51 -20.66 -15.13
N GLN A 73 3.20 -21.25 -13.96
CA GLN A 73 1.87 -21.79 -13.67
C GLN A 73 0.81 -20.68 -13.71
N ARG A 74 1.08 -19.52 -13.08
CA ARG A 74 0.16 -18.38 -13.12
C ARG A 74 -0.04 -17.88 -14.54
N LEU A 75 1.03 -17.79 -15.33
CA LEU A 75 0.95 -17.41 -16.73
C LEU A 75 0.11 -18.37 -17.57
N GLN A 76 0.23 -19.68 -17.33
CA GLN A 76 -0.60 -20.71 -18.01
C GLN A 76 -2.09 -20.52 -17.70
N GLN A 77 -2.44 -20.27 -16.43
CA GLN A 77 -3.82 -19.98 -16.04
C GLN A 77 -4.37 -18.72 -16.72
N TYR A 78 -3.55 -17.69 -16.85
CA TYR A 78 -3.96 -16.46 -17.55
C TYR A 78 -4.04 -16.68 -19.07
N LEU A 79 -3.21 -17.54 -19.65
CA LEU A 79 -3.32 -17.93 -21.05
C LEU A 79 -4.64 -18.64 -21.33
N GLU A 80 -5.08 -19.57 -20.49
CA GLU A 80 -6.36 -20.27 -20.62
C GLU A 80 -7.53 -19.25 -20.59
N ILE A 81 -7.48 -18.26 -19.72
CA ILE A 81 -8.49 -17.18 -19.68
C ILE A 81 -8.44 -16.33 -20.94
N ALA A 82 -7.23 -15.96 -21.40
CA ALA A 82 -7.05 -15.19 -22.62
C ALA A 82 -7.62 -15.92 -23.86
N GLN A 83 -7.44 -17.23 -23.92
CA GLN A 83 -7.99 -18.07 -24.97
C GLN A 83 -9.51 -18.18 -24.89
N LEU A 84 -10.06 -18.37 -23.67
CA LEU A 84 -11.50 -18.49 -23.44
C LEU A 84 -12.26 -17.23 -23.90
N TYR A 85 -11.73 -16.06 -23.60
CA TYR A 85 -12.37 -14.76 -23.91
C TYR A 85 -11.82 -14.10 -25.19
N ALA A 86 -10.92 -14.77 -25.93
CA ALA A 86 -10.24 -14.22 -27.12
C ALA A 86 -9.53 -12.88 -26.85
N LEU A 87 -8.84 -12.76 -25.71
CA LEU A 87 -8.16 -11.55 -25.24
C LEU A 87 -6.68 -11.55 -25.59
N SER A 88 -6.09 -10.37 -25.63
CA SER A 88 -4.65 -10.16 -25.60
C SER A 88 -4.24 -9.56 -24.26
N LEU A 89 -3.84 -10.40 -23.31
CA LEU A 89 -3.48 -9.98 -21.96
C LEU A 89 -2.08 -9.36 -21.92
N HIS A 90 -1.99 -8.18 -21.35
CA HIS A 90 -0.73 -7.54 -21.03
C HIS A 90 -0.22 -8.10 -19.70
N VAL A 91 0.92 -8.77 -19.70
CA VAL A 91 1.51 -9.41 -18.52
C VAL A 91 2.77 -8.68 -18.07
N ASN A 92 2.86 -8.39 -16.78
CA ASN A 92 4.05 -7.88 -16.12
C ASN A 92 4.61 -8.97 -15.22
N ILE A 93 5.94 -9.14 -15.19
CA ILE A 93 6.58 -10.23 -14.47
C ILE A 93 7.18 -9.71 -13.16
N GLU A 94 6.70 -10.23 -12.02
CA GLU A 94 7.32 -9.97 -10.72
C GLU A 94 8.68 -10.68 -10.65
N ILE A 95 9.73 -9.92 -10.29
CA ILE A 95 11.08 -10.42 -10.07
C ILE A 95 11.49 -10.23 -8.61
N ASP A 96 12.19 -11.20 -8.05
CA ASP A 96 12.76 -11.09 -6.71
C ASP A 96 14.06 -10.31 -6.75
N VAL A 97 13.99 -9.05 -6.32
CA VAL A 97 15.14 -8.15 -6.25
C VAL A 97 15.85 -8.18 -4.89
N GLY A 98 15.55 -9.19 -4.05
CA GLY A 98 16.18 -9.40 -2.74
C GLY A 98 15.24 -9.31 -1.56
N LEU A 99 13.95 -9.04 -1.74
CA LEU A 99 12.95 -9.08 -0.66
C LEU A 99 12.57 -10.52 -0.27
N HIS A 100 12.70 -11.47 -1.20
CA HIS A 100 12.37 -12.89 -1.02
C HIS A 100 10.92 -13.15 -0.59
N ARG A 101 10.00 -12.30 -1.06
CA ARG A 101 8.56 -12.44 -0.79
C ARG A 101 7.82 -13.21 -1.89
N GLY A 102 8.41 -13.32 -3.06
CA GLY A 102 7.87 -13.92 -4.28
C GLY A 102 8.61 -13.38 -5.50
N GLY A 103 8.09 -13.69 -6.69
CA GLY A 103 8.69 -13.29 -7.95
C GLY A 103 9.69 -14.32 -8.51
N VAL A 104 10.09 -14.10 -9.75
CA VAL A 104 11.08 -14.91 -10.46
C VAL A 104 12.45 -14.75 -9.79
N GLN A 105 13.07 -15.89 -9.42
CA GLN A 105 14.34 -15.94 -8.68
C GLN A 105 15.52 -16.41 -9.51
N SER A 106 15.29 -16.87 -10.73
CA SER A 106 16.38 -17.38 -11.59
C SER A 106 16.16 -17.07 -13.06
N ALA A 107 17.28 -16.98 -13.80
CA ALA A 107 17.25 -16.83 -15.25
C ALA A 107 16.50 -17.98 -15.95
N ALA A 108 16.58 -19.20 -15.41
CA ALA A 108 15.87 -20.35 -15.97
C ALA A 108 14.34 -20.19 -15.89
N GLN A 109 13.82 -19.75 -14.73
CA GLN A 109 12.39 -19.46 -14.57
C GLN A 109 11.95 -18.32 -15.51
N MET A 110 12.74 -17.25 -15.62
CA MET A 110 12.46 -16.14 -16.53
C MET A 110 12.37 -16.63 -17.98
N VAL A 111 13.34 -17.43 -18.42
CA VAL A 111 13.37 -18.00 -19.80
C VAL A 111 12.13 -18.85 -20.09
N GLU A 112 11.67 -19.67 -19.14
CA GLU A 112 10.47 -20.47 -19.32
C GLU A 112 9.20 -19.61 -19.49
N ILE A 113 9.08 -18.53 -18.73
CA ILE A 113 7.97 -17.58 -18.83
C ILE A 113 8.01 -16.86 -20.17
N LEU A 114 9.18 -16.31 -20.55
CA LEU A 114 9.33 -15.59 -21.82
C LEU A 114 9.09 -16.46 -23.05
N LYS A 115 9.52 -17.73 -23.03
CA LYS A 115 9.21 -18.69 -24.09
C LYS A 115 7.70 -18.90 -24.25
N LEU A 116 6.95 -18.97 -23.14
CA LEU A 116 5.50 -19.14 -23.20
C LEU A 116 4.83 -17.87 -23.78
N ILE A 117 5.27 -16.68 -23.40
CA ILE A 117 4.76 -15.43 -23.98
C ILE A 117 5.05 -15.38 -25.49
N GLN A 118 6.27 -15.74 -25.91
CA GLN A 118 6.69 -15.74 -27.30
C GLN A 118 5.92 -16.80 -28.13
N GLN A 119 5.52 -17.92 -27.53
CA GLN A 119 4.76 -18.98 -28.17
C GLN A 119 3.31 -18.57 -28.46
N TYR A 120 2.71 -17.70 -27.65
CA TYR A 120 1.31 -17.31 -27.77
C TYR A 120 1.12 -15.77 -27.91
N PRO A 121 1.74 -15.12 -28.93
CA PRO A 121 1.79 -13.67 -29.04
C PRO A 121 0.42 -13.03 -29.30
N GLN A 122 -0.58 -13.80 -29.77
CA GLN A 122 -1.94 -13.33 -29.95
C GLN A 122 -2.71 -13.19 -28.63
N TYR A 123 -2.30 -13.92 -27.58
CA TYR A 123 -2.98 -13.97 -26.28
C TYR A 123 -2.19 -13.31 -25.15
N LEU A 124 -0.86 -13.26 -25.26
CA LEU A 124 0.04 -12.75 -24.23
C LEU A 124 0.98 -11.71 -24.80
N LYS A 125 1.07 -10.56 -24.14
CA LYS A 125 2.02 -9.49 -24.45
C LYS A 125 2.84 -9.17 -23.21
N LEU A 126 4.17 -9.22 -23.33
CA LEU A 126 5.04 -8.71 -22.27
C LEU A 126 4.85 -7.20 -22.12
N SER A 127 4.51 -6.74 -20.93
CA SER A 127 4.37 -5.31 -20.59
C SER A 127 5.53 -4.79 -19.77
N GLY A 128 6.31 -5.67 -19.14
CA GLY A 128 7.47 -5.26 -18.37
C GLY A 128 7.81 -6.17 -17.20
N LEU A 129 8.54 -5.59 -16.25
CA LEU A 129 8.95 -6.23 -15.01
C LEU A 129 8.49 -5.38 -13.81
N MET A 130 8.26 -6.01 -12.67
CA MET A 130 8.00 -5.35 -11.39
C MET A 130 8.92 -5.94 -10.32
N GLY A 131 9.70 -5.08 -9.64
CA GLY A 131 10.60 -5.48 -8.56
C GLY A 131 10.39 -4.62 -7.31
N TYR A 132 9.86 -5.20 -6.22
CA TYR A 132 9.61 -4.48 -4.97
C TYR A 132 10.79 -4.60 -4.02
N ASP A 133 11.43 -3.50 -3.70
CA ASP A 133 12.71 -3.41 -3.00
C ASP A 133 12.60 -2.95 -1.52
N ALA A 134 11.45 -3.13 -0.87
CA ALA A 134 11.21 -2.66 0.50
C ALA A 134 12.21 -3.18 1.57
N HIS A 135 12.96 -4.24 1.28
CA HIS A 135 14.01 -4.75 2.17
C HIS A 135 15.18 -3.79 2.32
N VAL A 136 15.43 -2.94 1.34
CA VAL A 136 16.55 -1.98 1.31
C VAL A 136 16.66 -1.16 2.59
N THR A 137 15.54 -0.66 3.11
CA THR A 137 15.49 0.14 4.34
C THR A 137 15.21 -0.68 5.60
N LYS A 138 14.95 -1.99 5.48
CA LYS A 138 14.60 -2.87 6.61
C LYS A 138 15.76 -3.74 7.08
N ILE A 139 16.77 -3.94 6.23
CA ILE A 139 17.97 -4.67 6.63
C ILE A 139 18.73 -3.83 7.67
N PRO A 140 19.09 -4.39 8.83
CA PRO A 140 19.92 -3.65 9.79
C PRO A 140 21.22 -3.17 9.13
N ALA A 141 21.58 -1.90 9.30
CA ALA A 141 22.73 -1.27 8.65
C ALA A 141 24.07 -1.95 8.99
N ILE A 142 24.13 -2.66 10.14
CA ILE A 142 25.28 -3.48 10.54
C ILE A 142 25.45 -4.71 9.63
N ILE A 143 24.37 -5.21 9.01
CA ILE A 143 24.43 -6.35 8.08
C ILE A 143 24.72 -5.85 6.67
N LYS A 144 23.99 -4.84 6.21
CA LYS A 144 24.17 -4.24 4.87
C LYS A 144 23.65 -2.82 4.87
N LYS A 145 24.46 -1.88 4.39
CA LYS A 145 24.03 -0.49 4.24
C LYS A 145 22.90 -0.40 3.21
N PRO A 146 21.90 0.48 3.40
CA PRO A 146 20.77 0.64 2.48
C PRO A 146 21.21 0.89 1.03
N GLU A 147 22.25 1.70 0.82
CA GLU A 147 22.76 2.03 -0.52
C GLU A 147 23.28 0.78 -1.24
N LEU A 148 24.00 -0.10 -0.53
CA LEU A 148 24.51 -1.37 -1.08
C LEU A 148 23.38 -2.37 -1.33
N ALA A 149 22.35 -2.37 -0.48
CA ALA A 149 21.17 -3.19 -0.69
C ALA A 149 20.40 -2.72 -1.94
N TYR A 150 20.24 -1.41 -2.11
CA TYR A 150 19.63 -0.80 -3.28
C TYR A 150 20.43 -1.14 -4.56
N GLN A 151 21.75 -0.95 -4.57
CA GLN A 151 22.59 -1.29 -5.71
C GLN A 151 22.46 -2.76 -6.12
N SER A 152 22.39 -3.69 -5.14
CA SER A 152 22.16 -5.11 -5.44
C SER A 152 20.80 -5.35 -6.10
N SER A 153 19.75 -4.67 -5.64
CA SER A 153 18.41 -4.77 -6.24
C SER A 153 18.41 -4.24 -7.68
N GLN A 154 19.07 -3.11 -7.92
CA GLN A 154 19.21 -2.51 -9.26
C GLN A 154 20.01 -3.44 -10.19
N GLN A 155 21.08 -4.06 -9.71
CA GLN A 155 21.86 -5.00 -10.50
C GLN A 155 21.03 -6.23 -10.91
N THR A 156 20.32 -6.84 -9.96
CA THR A 156 19.41 -7.97 -10.26
C THR A 156 18.37 -7.58 -11.31
N TYR A 157 17.81 -6.39 -11.19
CA TYR A 157 16.84 -5.86 -12.14
C TYR A 157 17.45 -5.69 -13.54
N ALA A 158 18.62 -5.07 -13.62
CA ALA A 158 19.37 -4.86 -14.87
C ALA A 158 19.74 -6.19 -15.56
N ASP A 159 20.08 -7.22 -14.79
CA ASP A 159 20.41 -8.54 -15.33
C ASP A 159 19.20 -9.18 -16.02
N TYR A 160 17.98 -9.05 -15.47
CA TYR A 160 16.77 -9.52 -16.15
C TYR A 160 16.42 -8.70 -17.39
N GLN A 161 16.58 -7.36 -17.36
CA GLN A 161 16.41 -6.53 -18.56
C GLN A 161 17.37 -6.95 -19.67
N LYS A 162 18.64 -7.18 -19.32
CA LYS A 162 19.69 -7.65 -20.25
C LYS A 162 19.33 -9.02 -20.83
N LEU A 163 18.84 -9.95 -20.00
CA LEU A 163 18.40 -11.27 -20.45
C LEU A 163 17.29 -11.15 -21.49
N ILE A 164 16.26 -10.35 -21.24
CA ILE A 164 15.16 -10.15 -22.18
C ILE A 164 15.70 -9.56 -23.50
N LYS A 165 16.48 -8.49 -23.42
CA LYS A 165 17.03 -7.79 -24.59
C LYS A 165 17.91 -8.70 -25.45
N GLN A 166 18.71 -9.56 -24.84
CA GLN A 166 19.67 -10.41 -25.56
C GLN A 166 19.05 -11.73 -26.07
N GLN A 167 18.19 -12.38 -25.28
CA GLN A 167 17.69 -13.70 -25.62
C GLN A 167 16.29 -13.67 -26.23
N PHE A 168 15.51 -12.61 -25.98
CA PHE A 168 14.15 -12.44 -26.49
C PHE A 168 13.93 -11.06 -27.11
N PRO A 169 14.75 -10.67 -28.13
CA PRO A 169 14.68 -9.32 -28.71
C PRO A 169 13.31 -9.01 -29.33
N SER A 170 12.53 -10.00 -29.74
CA SER A 170 11.16 -9.84 -30.24
C SER A 170 10.15 -9.40 -29.15
N LEU A 171 10.47 -9.63 -27.87
CA LEU A 171 9.68 -9.20 -26.73
C LEU A 171 10.19 -7.89 -26.12
N TRP A 172 11.37 -7.42 -26.55
CA TRP A 172 11.95 -6.17 -26.04
C TRP A 172 11.33 -4.96 -26.74
N SER A 173 11.03 -3.95 -25.93
CA SER A 173 10.65 -2.61 -26.39
C SER A 173 11.07 -1.60 -25.33
N ASP A 174 11.48 -0.42 -25.76
CA ASP A 174 11.80 0.70 -24.85
C ASP A 174 10.54 1.25 -24.15
N ALA A 175 9.34 0.83 -24.60
CA ALA A 175 8.07 1.15 -23.97
C ALA A 175 7.68 0.18 -22.82
N LEU A 176 8.49 -0.87 -22.56
CA LEU A 176 8.23 -1.77 -21.45
C LEU A 176 8.24 -1.03 -20.11
N CYS A 177 7.28 -1.36 -19.25
CA CYS A 177 7.17 -0.82 -17.91
C CYS A 177 8.13 -1.56 -16.97
N PHE A 178 9.15 -0.89 -16.52
CA PHE A 178 10.08 -1.39 -15.51
C PHE A 178 9.73 -0.75 -14.17
N ASN A 179 8.77 -1.35 -13.46
CA ASN A 179 8.26 -0.82 -12.23
C ASN A 179 9.10 -1.24 -11.03
N GLY A 180 9.34 -0.31 -10.12
CA GLY A 180 10.09 -0.56 -8.90
C GLY A 180 9.72 0.40 -7.77
N GLY A 181 10.53 0.38 -6.74
CA GLY A 181 10.38 1.24 -5.59
C GLY A 181 9.21 0.88 -4.68
N GLY A 182 9.00 1.74 -3.74
CA GLY A 182 7.94 1.71 -2.75
C GLY A 182 8.07 2.92 -1.83
N SER A 183 7.10 3.15 -0.96
CA SER A 183 7.16 4.28 -0.02
C SER A 183 8.45 4.32 0.82
N PRO A 184 9.04 3.20 1.27
CA PRO A 184 10.29 3.22 2.03
C PRO A 184 11.53 3.55 1.19
N THR A 185 11.50 3.26 -0.11
CA THR A 185 12.69 3.29 -0.98
C THR A 185 12.64 4.37 -2.06
N PHE A 186 11.54 5.11 -2.11
CA PHE A 186 11.32 6.16 -3.12
C PHE A 186 12.52 7.09 -3.30
N SER A 187 13.16 7.53 -2.21
CA SER A 187 14.27 8.48 -2.25
C SER A 187 15.58 7.92 -2.81
N PHE A 188 15.70 6.59 -2.93
CA PHE A 188 16.87 5.95 -3.56
C PHE A 188 16.76 5.94 -5.09
N HIS A 189 15.53 5.97 -5.62
CA HIS A 189 15.30 5.99 -7.06
C HIS A 189 15.53 7.39 -7.61
N THR A 190 16.65 7.57 -8.28
CA THR A 190 17.06 8.78 -8.96
C THR A 190 17.01 8.59 -10.48
N THR A 191 17.53 9.55 -11.24
CA THR A 191 17.66 9.45 -12.70
C THR A 191 18.55 8.29 -13.17
N GLU A 192 19.35 7.71 -12.29
CA GLU A 192 20.21 6.53 -12.58
C GLU A 192 19.48 5.20 -12.27
N SER A 193 18.25 5.22 -11.78
CA SER A 193 17.47 4.01 -11.56
C SER A 193 17.26 3.25 -12.87
N VAL A 194 17.36 1.91 -12.81
CA VAL A 194 17.01 1.03 -13.94
C VAL A 194 15.51 0.92 -14.15
N CYS A 195 14.72 1.40 -13.18
CA CYS A 195 13.26 1.47 -13.28
C CYS A 195 12.84 2.76 -13.98
N ASN A 196 11.89 2.67 -14.91
CA ASN A 196 11.28 3.81 -15.59
C ASN A 196 9.87 4.14 -15.06
N ASP A 197 9.40 3.37 -14.10
CA ASP A 197 8.11 3.55 -13.43
C ASP A 197 8.26 3.26 -11.93
N LEU A 198 7.69 4.10 -11.07
CA LEU A 198 7.81 3.97 -9.61
C LEU A 198 6.45 3.92 -8.95
N SER A 199 6.25 2.93 -8.07
CA SER A 199 5.02 2.78 -7.30
C SER A 199 5.21 3.18 -5.85
N PHE A 200 4.42 4.14 -5.39
CA PHE A 200 4.35 4.54 -3.99
C PHE A 200 2.94 5.01 -3.62
N GLY A 201 2.58 4.86 -2.38
CA GLY A 201 1.23 5.19 -1.92
C GLY A 201 1.21 5.72 -0.48
N SER A 202 1.52 4.86 0.49
CA SER A 202 1.41 5.18 1.92
C SER A 202 2.19 6.42 2.33
N MET A 203 3.37 6.66 1.76
CA MET A 203 4.18 7.85 2.05
C MET A 203 3.46 9.17 1.81
N LEU A 204 2.50 9.21 0.87
CA LEU A 204 1.75 10.43 0.53
C LEU A 204 0.86 10.94 1.68
N LEU A 205 0.46 10.06 2.59
CA LEU A 205 -0.26 10.41 3.81
C LEU A 205 0.64 10.35 5.06
N LYS A 206 1.85 9.87 4.90
CA LYS A 206 2.88 9.71 5.92
C LYS A 206 2.36 9.15 7.24
N PRO A 207 1.88 7.89 7.30
CA PRO A 207 1.59 7.22 8.55
C PRO A 207 2.87 6.97 9.36
N SER A 208 2.77 6.61 10.64
CA SER A 208 3.92 6.60 11.55
C SER A 208 4.98 5.53 11.24
N ASP A 209 4.62 4.42 10.57
CA ASP A 209 5.60 3.41 10.11
C ASP A 209 6.57 3.96 9.05
N PHE A 210 6.26 5.14 8.50
CA PHE A 210 7.09 5.85 7.51
C PHE A 210 7.82 7.05 8.10
N ASP A 211 7.98 7.12 9.42
CA ASP A 211 8.85 8.09 10.09
C ASP A 211 10.31 7.65 9.97
N SER A 212 10.90 7.98 8.83
CA SER A 212 12.30 7.72 8.53
C SER A 212 12.98 9.00 8.03
N ASP A 213 14.31 9.04 8.12
CA ASP A 213 15.11 10.17 7.62
C ASP A 213 14.90 10.41 6.12
N PHE A 214 14.65 9.34 5.35
CA PHE A 214 14.39 9.41 3.92
C PHE A 214 13.09 10.13 3.55
N LEU A 215 12.13 10.20 4.49
CA LEU A 215 10.82 10.80 4.30
C LEU A 215 10.56 11.99 5.23
N LYS A 216 11.58 12.53 5.88
CA LYS A 216 11.45 13.61 6.85
C LYS A 216 10.84 14.91 6.29
N ALA A 217 10.98 15.13 4.98
CA ALA A 217 10.39 16.31 4.31
C ALA A 217 8.87 16.24 4.19
N LEU A 218 8.26 15.04 4.29
CA LEU A 218 6.82 14.87 4.23
C LEU A 218 6.17 15.13 5.59
N GLN A 219 4.92 15.60 5.57
CA GLN A 219 4.12 15.84 6.76
C GLN A 219 2.98 14.82 6.89
N PRO A 220 2.65 14.36 8.12
CA PRO A 220 1.47 13.52 8.35
C PRO A 220 0.19 14.22 7.89
N ALA A 221 -0.63 13.52 7.09
CA ALA A 221 -1.85 14.07 6.51
C ALA A 221 -3.12 13.27 6.85
N LEU A 222 -2.98 12.14 7.56
CA LEU A 222 -4.11 11.29 7.95
C LEU A 222 -4.15 11.13 9.47
N TRP A 223 -5.32 11.38 10.05
CA TRP A 223 -5.57 11.35 11.48
C TRP A 223 -6.90 10.67 11.79
N ILE A 224 -6.98 10.01 12.94
CA ILE A 224 -8.24 9.57 13.54
C ILE A 224 -8.54 10.54 14.67
N ALA A 225 -9.69 11.20 14.63
CA ALA A 225 -10.22 12.03 15.70
C ALA A 225 -11.31 11.22 16.42
N SER A 226 -11.05 10.82 17.66
CA SER A 226 -12.00 10.06 18.47
C SER A 226 -12.52 10.90 19.61
N PRO A 227 -13.86 11.07 19.76
CA PRO A 227 -14.44 11.89 20.83
C PRO A 227 -14.21 11.25 22.19
N VAL A 228 -14.01 12.09 23.19
CA VAL A 228 -13.93 11.72 24.60
C VAL A 228 -15.34 11.55 25.15
N LEU A 229 -15.67 10.34 25.58
CA LEU A 229 -16.98 9.98 26.09
C LEU A 229 -17.10 10.21 27.60
N LYS A 230 -15.99 10.00 28.34
CA LYS A 230 -15.93 10.12 29.80
C LYS A 230 -14.52 10.54 30.22
N VAL A 231 -14.45 11.32 31.29
CA VAL A 231 -13.21 11.68 31.98
C VAL A 231 -13.34 11.25 33.43
N LEU A 232 -12.42 10.41 33.89
CA LEU A 232 -12.34 9.99 35.28
C LEU A 232 -11.02 10.45 35.91
N PRO A 233 -11.01 10.80 37.20
CA PRO A 233 -9.82 11.26 37.88
C PRO A 233 -8.68 10.23 37.91
N PHE A 234 -9.02 8.93 37.81
CA PHE A 234 -8.10 7.77 37.70
C PHE A 234 -8.90 6.55 37.24
N THR A 235 -8.19 5.46 36.88
CA THR A 235 -8.79 4.17 36.58
C THR A 235 -9.04 3.39 37.86
N GLN A 236 -10.30 3.03 38.14
CA GLN A 236 -10.65 2.09 39.20
C GLN A 236 -10.55 0.67 38.70
N LEU A 237 -9.92 -0.21 39.51
CA LEU A 237 -9.83 -1.63 39.20
C LEU A 237 -10.92 -2.41 39.97
N PRO A 238 -11.70 -3.25 39.29
CA PRO A 238 -12.73 -4.04 39.94
C PRO A 238 -12.16 -4.85 41.11
N SER A 239 -12.86 -4.84 42.25
CA SER A 239 -12.48 -5.56 43.48
C SER A 239 -11.14 -5.15 44.13
N MET A 240 -10.57 -4.02 43.74
CA MET A 240 -9.29 -3.53 44.26
C MET A 240 -9.38 -2.11 44.85
N SER A 241 -10.45 -1.82 45.61
CA SER A 241 -10.73 -0.47 46.13
C SER A 241 -9.63 0.12 47.07
N LEU A 242 -8.79 -0.72 47.64
CA LEU A 242 -7.62 -0.27 48.41
C LEU A 242 -6.60 0.48 47.54
N LEU A 243 -6.49 0.12 46.26
CA LEU A 243 -5.60 0.79 45.29
C LEU A 243 -6.11 2.19 44.92
N ASP A 244 -7.40 2.44 45.03
CA ASP A 244 -8.01 3.74 44.71
C ASP A 244 -7.53 4.86 45.67
N LYS A 245 -7.02 4.49 46.86
CA LYS A 245 -6.47 5.40 47.85
C LYS A 245 -5.01 5.81 47.59
N LEU A 246 -4.35 5.11 46.65
CA LEU A 246 -2.96 5.41 46.31
C LEU A 246 -2.89 6.64 45.37
N PRO A 247 -1.77 7.38 45.37
CA PRO A 247 -1.59 8.45 44.41
C PRO A 247 -1.59 7.91 42.98
N HIS A 248 -2.49 8.41 42.13
CA HIS A 248 -2.56 8.04 40.73
C HIS A 248 -1.78 9.05 39.88
N LYS A 249 -1.00 8.55 38.95
CA LYS A 249 -0.17 9.37 38.04
C LYS A 249 -0.99 9.92 36.86
N TYR A 250 -2.04 9.18 36.47
CA TYR A 250 -2.84 9.45 35.27
C TYR A 250 -4.30 9.65 35.61
N LYS A 251 -5.02 10.44 34.83
CA LYS A 251 -6.48 10.40 34.71
C LYS A 251 -6.86 9.51 33.54
N ALA A 252 -8.09 9.00 33.55
CA ALA A 252 -8.59 8.06 32.57
C ALA A 252 -9.60 8.73 31.63
N LEU A 253 -9.41 8.57 30.35
CA LEU A 253 -10.38 8.93 29.33
C LEU A 253 -11.01 7.68 28.75
N PHE A 254 -12.31 7.71 28.49
CA PHE A 254 -12.96 6.74 27.64
C PHE A 254 -13.26 7.40 26.31
N ILE A 255 -12.77 6.80 25.24
CA ILE A 255 -12.98 7.28 23.87
C ILE A 255 -13.73 6.24 23.04
N TYR A 256 -14.28 6.66 21.89
CA TYR A 256 -14.71 5.71 20.89
C TYR A 256 -13.52 4.84 20.50
N GLY A 257 -13.66 3.52 20.62
CA GLY A 257 -12.67 2.54 20.20
C GLY A 257 -12.87 2.13 18.74
N GLY A 258 -11.93 1.37 18.22
CA GLY A 258 -11.96 0.80 16.87
C GLY A 258 -10.83 -0.20 16.67
N TYR A 259 -10.07 -0.46 17.74
CA TYR A 259 -8.89 -1.33 17.69
C TYR A 259 -7.92 -0.95 16.55
N TRP A 260 -7.77 0.36 16.31
CA TRP A 260 -7.06 0.87 15.15
C TRP A 260 -5.55 0.67 15.26
N LEU A 261 -4.91 0.34 14.15
CA LEU A 261 -3.46 0.35 14.00
C LEU A 261 -2.97 1.82 13.94
N ALA A 262 -2.94 2.49 15.09
CA ALA A 262 -2.62 3.89 15.22
C ALA A 262 -1.98 4.22 16.56
N ASN A 263 -1.14 5.25 16.61
CA ASN A 263 -0.49 5.76 17.79
C ASN A 263 -1.19 7.02 18.28
N TYR A 264 -1.32 7.20 19.60
CA TYR A 264 -1.83 8.43 20.19
C TYR A 264 -0.83 9.57 19.96
N VAL A 265 -1.35 10.74 19.58
CA VAL A 265 -0.56 11.94 19.35
C VAL A 265 -1.03 13.10 20.22
N TYR A 266 -2.33 13.20 20.41
CA TYR A 266 -2.92 14.22 21.29
C TYR A 266 -4.04 13.59 22.13
N PRO A 267 -4.09 13.91 23.43
CA PRO A 267 -3.14 14.70 24.22
C PRO A 267 -1.73 14.11 24.27
N LYS A 268 -0.72 14.93 24.52
CA LYS A 268 0.65 14.45 24.70
C LYS A 268 0.71 13.39 25.82
N GLN A 269 1.52 12.35 25.63
CA GLN A 269 1.68 11.22 26.55
C GLN A 269 0.41 10.36 26.75
N ALA A 270 -0.62 10.53 25.92
CA ALA A 270 -1.73 9.60 25.90
C ALA A 270 -1.26 8.20 25.50
N HIS A 271 -1.74 7.18 26.20
CA HIS A 271 -1.38 5.78 25.93
C HIS A 271 -2.51 4.84 26.37
N PRO A 272 -2.64 3.62 25.78
CA PRO A 272 -3.65 2.67 26.19
C PRO A 272 -3.40 2.22 27.64
N HIS A 273 -4.47 1.88 28.35
CA HIS A 273 -4.33 1.35 29.71
C HIS A 273 -3.63 -0.02 29.69
N ALA A 274 -2.63 -0.22 30.56
CA ALA A 274 -1.79 -1.42 30.51
C ALA A 274 -2.56 -2.73 30.71
N LEU A 275 -3.61 -2.72 31.55
CA LEU A 275 -4.42 -3.92 31.82
C LEU A 275 -5.51 -4.14 30.77
N TYR A 276 -6.21 -3.08 30.34
CA TYR A 276 -7.36 -3.20 29.42
C TYR A 276 -6.95 -3.14 27.95
N GLY A 277 -5.79 -2.55 27.64
CA GLY A 277 -5.28 -2.44 26.26
C GLY A 277 -6.19 -1.65 25.34
N ARG A 278 -6.15 -2.03 24.07
CA ARG A 278 -7.00 -1.47 23.01
C ARG A 278 -8.40 -2.11 23.05
N SER A 279 -9.40 -1.39 22.55
CA SER A 279 -10.77 -1.88 22.46
C SER A 279 -11.41 -1.51 21.12
N SER A 280 -12.29 -2.37 20.63
CA SER A 280 -13.04 -2.13 19.39
C SER A 280 -14.26 -1.22 19.57
N ASN A 281 -14.70 -0.99 20.81
CA ASN A 281 -15.92 -0.22 21.10
C ASN A 281 -15.63 1.02 21.96
N GLN A 282 -15.32 0.81 23.25
CA GLN A 282 -14.99 1.90 24.16
C GLN A 282 -13.61 1.68 24.75
N GLU A 283 -12.65 2.49 24.37
CA GLU A 283 -11.25 2.32 24.75
C GLU A 283 -10.87 3.22 25.91
N LEU A 284 -10.11 2.65 26.87
CA LEU A 284 -9.59 3.37 28.03
C LEU A 284 -8.20 3.87 27.73
N VAL A 285 -8.02 5.18 27.83
CA VAL A 285 -6.76 5.90 27.53
C VAL A 285 -6.30 6.60 28.80
N ASN A 286 -5.05 6.37 29.17
CA ASN A 286 -4.40 7.13 30.22
C ASN A 286 -3.82 8.43 29.68
N VAL A 287 -4.00 9.53 30.41
CA VAL A 287 -3.38 10.84 30.12
C VAL A 287 -2.83 11.46 31.40
N PRO A 288 -1.84 12.37 31.34
CA PRO A 288 -1.34 13.10 32.51
C PRO A 288 -2.48 13.79 33.29
N LYS A 289 -2.32 13.92 34.58
CA LYS A 289 -3.35 14.54 35.45
C LYS A 289 -3.62 16.02 35.13
N ASP A 290 -2.60 16.73 34.71
CA ASP A 290 -2.63 18.14 34.31
C ASP A 290 -3.18 18.40 32.91
N CYS A 291 -3.50 17.34 32.17
CA CYS A 291 -4.16 17.47 30.88
C CYS A 291 -5.56 18.03 31.04
N ASP A 292 -5.91 19.10 30.33
CA ASP A 292 -7.17 19.85 30.44
C ASP A 292 -8.32 19.31 29.58
N ILE A 293 -8.10 18.20 28.86
CA ILE A 293 -9.08 17.57 27.99
C ILE A 293 -10.37 17.20 28.74
N GLN A 294 -11.52 17.51 28.12
CA GLN A 294 -12.84 17.35 28.68
C GLN A 294 -13.68 16.33 27.87
N VAL A 295 -14.87 16.01 28.37
CA VAL A 295 -15.89 15.27 27.60
C VAL A 295 -16.25 16.09 26.35
N ASP A 296 -16.48 15.40 25.23
CA ASP A 296 -16.74 15.95 23.90
C ASP A 296 -15.52 16.57 23.17
N ASP A 297 -14.37 16.68 23.83
CA ASP A 297 -13.11 16.96 23.15
C ASP A 297 -12.66 15.74 22.31
N PHE A 298 -11.58 15.88 21.57
CA PHE A 298 -11.06 14.83 20.70
C PHE A 298 -9.66 14.37 21.11
N VAL A 299 -9.47 13.06 21.11
CA VAL A 299 -8.17 12.42 21.11
C VAL A 299 -7.78 12.18 19.65
N PHE A 300 -6.55 12.57 19.27
CA PHE A 300 -6.04 12.34 17.92
C PHE A 300 -5.04 11.19 17.90
N LEU A 301 -5.28 10.28 16.96
CA LEU A 301 -4.36 9.17 16.68
C LEU A 301 -3.82 9.29 15.26
N ARG A 302 -2.55 8.95 15.10
CA ARG A 302 -1.91 8.85 13.79
C ARG A 302 -1.82 7.38 13.38
N PRO A 303 -2.40 6.98 12.23
CA PRO A 303 -2.27 5.62 11.72
C PRO A 303 -0.81 5.17 11.59
N THR A 304 -0.56 3.90 11.84
CA THR A 304 0.74 3.29 11.53
C THR A 304 0.84 2.96 10.04
N GLN A 305 -0.30 2.60 9.42
CA GLN A 305 -0.44 2.33 7.99
C GLN A 305 -1.77 2.89 7.49
N SER A 306 -1.73 3.69 6.43
CA SER A 306 -2.93 4.35 5.89
C SER A 306 -3.89 3.38 5.22
N GLU A 307 -3.39 2.42 4.49
CA GLU A 307 -4.17 1.38 3.79
C GLU A 307 -4.91 0.43 4.74
N ALA A 308 -4.43 0.25 5.95
CA ALA A 308 -5.11 -0.55 6.97
C ALA A 308 -6.24 0.21 7.66
N ILE A 309 -6.24 1.54 7.61
CA ILE A 309 -7.17 2.40 8.35
C ILE A 309 -8.27 2.97 7.45
N ILE A 310 -7.95 3.48 6.27
CA ILE A 310 -8.93 4.15 5.40
C ILE A 310 -10.15 3.25 5.12
N PRO A 311 -10.03 1.94 4.81
CA PRO A 311 -11.19 1.09 4.54
C PRO A 311 -12.10 0.87 5.76
N GLN A 312 -11.63 1.12 6.99
CA GLN A 312 -12.44 0.98 8.20
C GLN A 312 -13.44 2.12 8.38
N PHE A 313 -13.28 3.22 7.65
CA PHE A 313 -14.16 4.39 7.71
C PHE A 313 -14.88 4.56 6.38
N SER A 314 -16.21 4.74 6.44
CA SER A 314 -17.02 4.97 5.23
C SER A 314 -16.74 6.34 4.59
N LYS A 315 -16.20 7.27 5.35
CA LYS A 315 -15.99 8.67 4.93
C LYS A 315 -14.70 9.20 5.53
N LEU A 316 -14.01 10.02 4.73
CA LEU A 316 -12.91 10.86 5.17
C LEU A 316 -13.41 12.31 5.26
N LYS A 317 -13.00 13.02 6.30
CA LYS A 317 -13.20 14.47 6.45
C LYS A 317 -11.92 15.18 6.04
N LEU A 318 -11.93 15.88 4.92
CA LEU A 318 -10.83 16.73 4.51
C LEU A 318 -10.98 18.10 5.14
N TYR A 319 -10.01 18.53 5.93
CA TYR A 319 -9.94 19.89 6.48
C TYR A 319 -9.07 20.76 5.58
N ARG A 320 -9.66 21.79 4.99
CA ARG A 320 -8.97 22.76 4.14
C ARG A 320 -9.60 24.14 4.30
N ALA A 321 -8.77 25.18 4.42
CA ALA A 321 -9.22 26.57 4.46
C ALA A 321 -10.35 26.82 5.49
N HIS A 322 -10.24 26.25 6.69
CA HIS A 322 -11.21 26.33 7.78
C HIS A 322 -12.59 25.70 7.50
N ALA A 323 -12.68 24.85 6.48
CA ALA A 323 -13.89 24.09 6.14
C ALA A 323 -13.62 22.60 6.04
N PHE A 324 -14.68 21.79 6.19
CA PHE A 324 -14.63 20.35 6.01
C PHE A 324 -15.34 19.94 4.72
N GLU A 325 -14.65 19.16 3.91
CA GLU A 325 -15.23 18.38 2.81
C GLU A 325 -15.39 16.94 3.25
N THR A 326 -16.31 16.19 2.61
CA THR A 326 -16.51 14.76 2.90
C THR A 326 -16.27 13.95 1.66
N TRP A 327 -15.35 13.00 1.75
CA TRP A 327 -15.01 12.04 0.70
C TRP A 327 -15.41 10.64 1.10
N GLN A 328 -15.86 9.83 0.14
CA GLN A 328 -16.20 8.45 0.36
C GLN A 328 -14.94 7.58 0.30
N SER A 329 -14.84 6.60 1.21
CA SER A 329 -13.82 5.57 1.09
C SER A 329 -14.34 4.37 0.31
N PHE A 330 -13.46 3.65 -0.40
CA PHE A 330 -13.77 2.33 -0.92
C PHE A 330 -13.92 1.35 0.24
N ARG A 331 -14.94 0.52 0.18
CA ARG A 331 -15.06 -0.70 0.98
C ARG A 331 -14.92 -1.89 0.04
N GLU A 332 -14.13 -2.86 0.44
CA GLU A 332 -14.04 -4.16 -0.22
C GLU A 332 -15.28 -5.01 0.10
#